data_91dad67c48931a252b4745c9c91f2e58
#
_entry.id   91dad67c48931a252b4745c9c91f2e58
#
_cell.length_a   1.000
_cell.length_b   1.000
_cell.length_c   1.000
_cell.angle_alpha   90.00
_cell.angle_beta   90.00
_cell.angle_gamma   90.00
#
_symmetry.space_group_name_H-M   'P 1'
#
loop_
_entity.id
_entity.type
_entity.pdbx_description
1 polymer ?
#
loop_
_entity_poly.entity_id
_entity_poly.type
_entity_poly.pdbx_seq_one_letter_code
_entity_poly.pdbx_strand_id
1 'polypeptide(L)'
;MPLERPPGRRPFREKFPDPAETPAEAPRDFSEYGKRIAVEGGLAARSRRGAIGESWWSGRFLAVLEQLGVGGRLTRGKTYARAGQIVDLAIEPGEVVATVQGSRAEPYRARIGLAPFAGEAWDAVEEAFARDSWYAASLLGGTVPDDLEDVFASVGLSLFPTGAREMPMNCSCPDWSVPCKHLAAVAYLVAERFDDDPFLVLRWRGRDRATLLAGIRSHRDDAEPTVTPLADVLDRYFDAAGPLPETASAAPDPGRSEALLDEMPPLGVPVADGGSRVDAREALRPLYRRFGAPNG
;
A
#
# COMPACT_ATOMS: atom_id res chain seq x y z
N MET A 1 -20.33 -17.17 -20.88
CA MET A 1 -19.99 -18.45 -20.18
C MET A 1 -19.65 -18.08 -18.75
N PRO A 2 -20.28 -18.64 -17.72
CA PRO A 2 -19.88 -18.38 -16.35
C PRO A 2 -18.51 -19.01 -16.10
N LEU A 3 -17.57 -18.22 -15.60
CA LEU A 3 -16.25 -18.68 -15.18
C LEU A 3 -16.42 -19.68 -14.04
N GLU A 4 -16.08 -20.95 -14.29
CA GLU A 4 -16.06 -22.01 -13.27
C GLU A 4 -15.10 -21.60 -12.16
N ARG A 5 -15.62 -21.60 -10.92
CA ARG A 5 -14.81 -21.40 -9.72
C ARG A 5 -13.78 -22.53 -9.60
N PRO A 6 -12.51 -22.21 -9.33
CA PRO A 6 -11.54 -23.24 -9.01
C PRO A 6 -12.02 -24.07 -7.80
N PRO A 7 -11.88 -25.40 -7.84
CA PRO A 7 -12.35 -26.27 -6.76
C PRO A 7 -11.54 -26.01 -5.48
N GLY A 8 -12.24 -25.82 -4.35
CA GLY A 8 -11.66 -25.91 -3.01
C GLY A 8 -11.63 -24.66 -2.13
N ARG A 9 -12.03 -23.47 -2.59
CA ARG A 9 -12.11 -22.31 -1.70
C ARG A 9 -13.51 -22.18 -1.09
N ARG A 10 -13.61 -22.35 0.24
CA ARG A 10 -14.86 -22.08 0.98
C ARG A 10 -15.24 -20.60 0.83
N PRO A 11 -16.55 -20.26 0.75
CA PRO A 11 -17.01 -18.89 0.77
C PRO A 11 -16.51 -18.13 2.01
N PHE A 12 -16.35 -16.79 1.91
CA PHE A 12 -15.83 -15.97 2.99
C PHE A 12 -16.60 -16.17 4.32
N ARG A 13 -17.94 -16.25 4.28
CA ARG A 13 -18.80 -16.51 5.46
C ARG A 13 -18.57 -17.88 6.11
N GLU A 14 -18.25 -18.91 5.33
CA GLU A 14 -17.92 -20.22 5.89
C GLU A 14 -16.55 -20.25 6.56
N LYS A 15 -15.63 -19.41 6.11
CA LYS A 15 -14.29 -19.28 6.72
C LYS A 15 -14.31 -18.46 8.00
N PHE A 16 -15.20 -17.50 8.05
CA PHE A 16 -15.39 -16.56 9.16
C PHE A 16 -16.87 -16.50 9.51
N PRO A 17 -17.40 -17.47 10.29
CA PRO A 17 -18.78 -17.44 10.77
C PRO A 17 -19.03 -16.20 11.63
N ASP A 18 -20.27 -15.75 11.68
CA ASP A 18 -20.65 -14.60 12.50
C ASP A 18 -20.26 -14.88 13.97
N PRO A 19 -19.60 -13.93 14.64
CA PRO A 19 -19.27 -14.07 16.07
C PRO A 19 -20.46 -14.37 16.97
N ALA A 20 -21.68 -13.95 16.58
CA ALA A 20 -22.93 -14.28 17.27
C ALA A 20 -23.34 -15.76 17.16
N GLU A 21 -22.85 -16.45 16.12
CA GLU A 21 -23.13 -17.87 15.87
C GLU A 21 -22.13 -18.82 16.55
N THR A 22 -21.01 -18.26 17.08
CA THR A 22 -19.97 -19.05 17.73
C THR A 22 -20.30 -19.18 19.21
N PRO A 23 -20.52 -20.40 19.76
CA PRO A 23 -20.76 -20.58 21.18
C PRO A 23 -19.58 -20.00 21.99
N ALA A 24 -19.87 -19.21 23.04
CA ALA A 24 -18.88 -18.75 23.98
C ALA A 24 -18.28 -19.97 24.71
N GLU A 25 -17.08 -20.40 24.31
CA GLU A 25 -16.37 -21.44 25.05
C GLU A 25 -15.98 -20.92 26.44
N ALA A 26 -16.16 -21.77 27.45
CA ALA A 26 -15.76 -21.48 28.82
C ALA A 26 -14.27 -21.10 28.92
N PRO A 27 -13.88 -20.27 29.90
CA PRO A 27 -12.49 -19.91 30.12
C PRO A 27 -11.64 -21.16 30.32
N ARG A 28 -10.61 -21.35 29.48
CA ARG A 28 -9.67 -22.47 29.60
C ARG A 28 -8.59 -22.12 30.61
N ASP A 29 -8.19 -23.08 31.43
CA ASP A 29 -7.03 -22.93 32.30
C ASP A 29 -5.74 -22.87 31.45
N PHE A 30 -4.99 -21.78 31.62
CA PHE A 30 -3.74 -21.56 30.89
C PHE A 30 -2.52 -22.01 31.69
N SER A 31 -2.68 -22.54 32.91
CA SER A 31 -1.57 -23.02 33.76
C SER A 31 -0.80 -24.19 33.18
N GLU A 32 -1.45 -24.98 32.31
CA GLU A 32 -0.85 -26.11 31.63
C GLU A 32 0.07 -25.74 30.45
N TYR A 33 0.07 -24.45 30.04
CA TYR A 33 0.84 -24.02 28.86
C TYR A 33 2.20 -23.45 29.28
N GLY A 34 3.24 -24.17 28.88
CA GLY A 34 4.64 -23.78 29.10
C GLY A 34 5.11 -22.55 28.31
N LYS A 35 6.41 -22.35 28.29
CA LYS A 35 7.05 -21.32 27.45
C LYS A 35 6.85 -21.65 25.98
N ARG A 36 6.84 -20.59 25.14
CA ARG A 36 6.81 -20.77 23.68
C ARG A 36 7.98 -21.60 23.19
N ILE A 37 7.76 -22.46 22.21
CA ILE A 37 8.81 -23.21 21.51
C ILE A 37 9.49 -22.25 20.52
N ALA A 38 10.82 -22.25 20.46
CA ALA A 38 11.56 -21.44 19.50
C ALA A 38 11.38 -22.00 18.08
N VAL A 39 11.34 -21.12 17.09
CA VAL A 39 11.29 -21.48 15.66
C VAL A 39 12.63 -21.10 15.03
N GLU A 40 13.25 -22.06 14.34
CA GLU A 40 14.41 -21.79 13.51
C GLU A 40 13.94 -21.32 12.12
N GLY A 41 14.46 -20.19 11.65
CA GLY A 41 14.09 -19.63 10.34
C GLY A 41 12.68 -19.02 10.26
N GLY A 42 12.00 -18.80 11.38
CA GLY A 42 10.67 -18.17 11.39
C GLY A 42 10.71 -16.70 10.97
N LEU A 43 9.58 -16.21 10.48
CA LEU A 43 9.40 -14.83 10.08
C LEU A 43 9.40 -13.92 11.31
N ALA A 44 10.34 -12.97 11.34
CA ALA A 44 10.51 -12.03 12.45
C ALA A 44 10.31 -10.59 11.96
N ALA A 45 9.73 -9.76 12.82
CA ALA A 45 9.65 -8.33 12.57
C ALA A 45 11.05 -7.71 12.47
N ARG A 46 11.21 -6.79 11.52
CA ARG A 46 12.48 -6.06 11.26
C ARG A 46 12.92 -5.24 12.46
N SER A 47 11.96 -4.53 13.07
CA SER A 47 12.25 -3.68 14.23
C SER A 47 12.43 -4.48 15.50
N ARG A 48 13.60 -4.37 16.13
CA ARG A 48 13.85 -4.99 17.44
C ARG A 48 13.22 -4.23 18.61
N ARG A 49 12.99 -2.93 18.46
CA ARG A 49 12.39 -2.03 19.47
C ARG A 49 11.53 -0.97 18.78
N GLY A 50 10.64 -0.31 19.53
CA GLY A 50 9.81 0.77 19.03
C GLY A 50 8.57 0.31 18.28
N ALA A 51 8.15 1.07 17.27
CA ALA A 51 7.04 0.73 16.40
C ALA A 51 7.38 -0.45 15.47
N ILE A 52 6.37 -1.13 14.98
CA ILE A 52 6.45 -2.07 13.86
C ILE A 52 5.57 -1.44 12.79
N GLY A 53 6.10 -1.35 11.56
CA GLY A 53 5.47 -0.59 10.49
C GLY A 53 5.96 0.85 10.46
N GLU A 54 6.33 1.35 9.29
CA GLU A 54 6.98 2.65 9.10
C GLU A 54 6.22 3.54 8.10
N SER A 55 5.47 2.91 7.17
CA SER A 55 4.73 3.62 6.13
C SER A 55 3.33 4.06 6.60
N TRP A 56 2.71 4.92 5.79
CA TRP A 56 1.30 5.27 5.96
C TRP A 56 0.40 4.02 5.97
N TRP A 57 0.67 3.04 5.09
CA TRP A 57 -0.09 1.80 4.92
C TRP A 57 -0.12 0.96 6.19
N SER A 58 1.05 0.71 6.76
CA SER A 58 1.17 -0.03 8.02
C SER A 58 0.52 0.72 9.18
N GLY A 59 0.74 2.04 9.26
CA GLY A 59 0.14 2.89 10.27
C GLY A 59 -1.38 2.87 10.23
N ARG A 60 -1.96 2.99 9.03
CA ARG A 60 -3.41 2.96 8.81
C ARG A 60 -4.04 1.62 9.21
N PHE A 61 -3.39 0.51 8.83
CA PHE A 61 -3.82 -0.83 9.22
C PHE A 61 -3.73 -1.07 10.74
N LEU A 62 -2.61 -0.67 11.36
CA LEU A 62 -2.41 -0.86 12.80
C LEU A 62 -3.36 0.00 13.64
N ALA A 63 -3.75 1.19 13.18
CA ALA A 63 -4.74 2.03 13.83
C ALA A 63 -6.10 1.32 14.00
N VAL A 64 -6.51 0.50 13.02
CA VAL A 64 -7.72 -0.33 13.14
C VAL A 64 -7.58 -1.34 14.28
N LEU A 65 -6.42 -1.99 14.41
CA LEU A 65 -6.16 -2.95 15.49
C LEU A 65 -6.13 -2.30 16.86
N GLU A 66 -5.57 -1.10 16.97
CA GLU A 66 -5.50 -0.36 18.24
C GLU A 66 -6.89 0.04 18.75
N GLN A 67 -7.82 0.35 17.84
CA GLN A 67 -9.23 0.63 18.18
C GLN A 67 -9.95 -0.56 18.84
N LEU A 68 -9.43 -1.79 18.69
CA LEU A 68 -9.99 -2.98 19.35
C LEU A 68 -9.77 -3.00 20.87
N GLY A 69 -9.02 -2.05 21.42
CA GLY A 69 -8.86 -1.88 22.88
C GLY A 69 -8.09 -3.00 23.60
N VAL A 70 -7.27 -3.79 22.91
CA VAL A 70 -6.59 -4.99 23.44
C VAL A 70 -5.10 -4.76 23.76
N GLY A 71 -4.74 -3.59 24.26
CA GLY A 71 -3.37 -3.11 24.44
C GLY A 71 -2.34 -4.13 24.99
N GLY A 72 -2.64 -4.86 26.06
CA GLY A 72 -1.72 -5.86 26.63
C GLY A 72 -1.48 -7.06 25.68
N ARG A 73 -2.43 -7.40 24.79
CA ARG A 73 -2.29 -8.47 23.80
C ARG A 73 -1.47 -8.01 22.61
N LEU A 74 -1.64 -6.76 22.18
CA LEU A 74 -0.81 -6.16 21.15
C LEU A 74 0.66 -6.13 21.57
N THR A 75 0.96 -5.78 22.82
CA THR A 75 2.33 -5.81 23.36
C THR A 75 2.93 -7.22 23.32
N ARG A 76 2.15 -8.24 23.71
CA ARG A 76 2.59 -9.65 23.61
C ARG A 76 2.73 -10.09 22.14
N GLY A 77 1.86 -9.63 21.26
CA GLY A 77 1.95 -9.84 19.82
C GLY A 77 3.26 -9.30 19.25
N LYS A 78 3.64 -8.06 19.56
CA LYS A 78 4.95 -7.49 19.19
C LYS A 78 6.12 -8.38 19.62
N THR A 79 6.05 -8.94 20.84
CA THR A 79 7.10 -9.85 21.33
C THR A 79 7.16 -11.14 20.53
N TYR A 80 6.01 -11.69 20.11
CA TYR A 80 5.95 -12.89 19.27
C TYR A 80 6.46 -12.62 17.85
N ALA A 81 6.04 -11.51 17.24
CA ALA A 81 6.51 -11.10 15.92
C ALA A 81 8.04 -10.92 15.90
N ARG A 82 8.60 -10.22 16.89
CA ARG A 82 10.04 -10.00 17.00
C ARG A 82 10.85 -11.27 17.30
N ALA A 83 10.23 -12.25 17.89
CA ALA A 83 10.89 -13.51 18.22
C ALA A 83 10.84 -14.54 17.09
N GLY A 84 10.31 -14.19 15.91
CA GLY A 84 10.24 -15.10 14.78
C GLY A 84 9.31 -16.29 15.02
N GLN A 85 8.22 -16.10 15.73
CA GLN A 85 7.29 -17.18 16.06
C GLN A 85 6.30 -17.49 14.93
N ILE A 86 6.29 -16.73 13.83
CA ILE A 86 5.49 -17.00 12.65
C ILE A 86 6.29 -17.89 11.71
N VAL A 87 5.76 -19.08 11.43
CA VAL A 87 6.39 -20.09 10.56
C VAL A 87 6.18 -19.72 9.10
N ASP A 88 4.93 -19.37 8.77
CA ASP A 88 4.55 -18.90 7.44
C ASP A 88 3.48 -17.82 7.52
N LEU A 89 3.34 -17.04 6.44
CA LEU A 89 2.34 -16.01 6.30
C LEU A 89 2.01 -15.81 4.82
N ALA A 90 0.74 -15.89 4.47
CA ALA A 90 0.22 -15.61 3.14
C ALA A 90 -0.91 -14.57 3.20
N ILE A 91 -0.88 -13.61 2.26
CA ILE A 91 -1.96 -12.64 2.05
C ILE A 91 -2.66 -13.04 0.77
N GLU A 92 -3.90 -13.48 0.92
CA GLU A 92 -4.74 -13.98 -0.15
C GLU A 92 -6.00 -13.11 -0.30
N PRO A 93 -6.68 -13.15 -1.45
CA PRO A 93 -7.97 -12.48 -1.58
C PRO A 93 -8.94 -12.89 -0.46
N GLY A 94 -9.34 -11.92 0.34
CA GLY A 94 -10.29 -12.08 1.43
C GLY A 94 -9.69 -12.54 2.75
N GLU A 95 -8.46 -13.06 2.79
CA GLU A 95 -7.88 -13.55 4.04
C GLU A 95 -6.35 -13.45 4.11
N VAL A 96 -5.87 -13.20 5.31
CA VAL A 96 -4.49 -13.50 5.69
C VAL A 96 -4.50 -14.82 6.44
N VAL A 97 -3.60 -15.73 6.08
CA VAL A 97 -3.41 -17.02 6.75
C VAL A 97 -1.97 -17.11 7.24
N ALA A 98 -1.79 -17.52 8.48
CA ALA A 98 -0.47 -17.72 9.06
C ALA A 98 -0.43 -18.90 10.01
N THR A 99 0.74 -19.52 10.11
CA THR A 99 1.07 -20.56 11.06
C THR A 99 1.97 -19.98 12.15
N VAL A 100 1.56 -20.06 13.41
CA VAL A 100 2.25 -19.41 14.53
C VAL A 100 2.62 -20.44 15.58
N GLN A 101 3.91 -20.57 15.88
CA GLN A 101 4.40 -21.43 16.94
C GLN A 101 4.16 -20.80 18.31
N GLY A 102 3.43 -21.53 19.13
CA GLY A 102 3.19 -21.18 20.52
C GLY A 102 3.92 -22.12 21.50
N SER A 103 3.23 -22.50 22.59
CA SER A 103 3.76 -23.41 23.61
C SER A 103 3.44 -24.88 23.34
N ARG A 104 2.56 -25.18 22.39
CA ARG A 104 2.27 -26.57 21.97
C ARG A 104 3.20 -27.00 20.85
N ALA A 105 3.42 -28.32 20.73
CA ALA A 105 4.20 -28.89 19.63
C ALA A 105 3.58 -28.58 18.27
N GLU A 106 2.25 -28.67 18.17
CA GLU A 106 1.52 -28.27 16.97
C GLU A 106 1.34 -26.75 16.89
N PRO A 107 1.79 -26.10 15.80
CA PRO A 107 1.61 -24.68 15.59
C PRO A 107 0.12 -24.29 15.45
N TYR A 108 -0.20 -23.08 15.82
CA TYR A 108 -1.54 -22.52 15.69
C TYR A 108 -1.78 -21.94 14.31
N ARG A 109 -2.99 -22.13 13.77
CA ARG A 109 -3.47 -21.43 12.58
C ARG A 109 -4.13 -20.13 13.00
N ALA A 110 -3.62 -19.03 12.48
CA ALA A 110 -4.18 -17.71 12.64
C ALA A 110 -4.73 -17.21 11.30
N ARG A 111 -5.93 -16.63 11.32
CA ARG A 111 -6.58 -16.06 10.13
C ARG A 111 -7.14 -14.70 10.43
N ILE A 112 -6.95 -13.76 9.49
CA ILE A 112 -7.53 -12.42 9.54
C ILE A 112 -8.28 -12.23 8.22
N GLY A 113 -9.59 -11.99 8.30
CA GLY A 113 -10.46 -11.82 7.13
C GLY A 113 -10.66 -10.36 6.79
N LEU A 114 -10.87 -10.09 5.51
CA LEU A 114 -11.36 -8.83 4.98
C LEU A 114 -12.17 -9.13 3.74
N ALA A 115 -13.46 -8.76 3.73
CA ALA A 115 -14.33 -9.09 2.61
C ALA A 115 -13.79 -8.50 1.30
N PRO A 116 -13.55 -9.33 0.27
CA PRO A 116 -13.17 -8.81 -1.04
C PRO A 116 -14.29 -7.96 -1.63
N PHE A 117 -13.93 -6.95 -2.39
CA PHE A 117 -14.91 -6.21 -3.16
C PHE A 117 -15.45 -7.07 -4.32
N ALA A 118 -16.70 -6.83 -4.68
CA ALA A 118 -17.32 -7.43 -5.86
C ALA A 118 -16.68 -6.90 -7.16
N GLY A 119 -16.89 -7.59 -8.28
CA GLY A 119 -16.36 -7.17 -9.59
C GLY A 119 -16.77 -5.75 -9.96
N GLU A 120 -18.07 -5.43 -9.87
CA GLU A 120 -18.61 -4.10 -10.17
C GLU A 120 -17.99 -2.99 -9.31
N ALA A 121 -17.67 -3.27 -8.04
CA ALA A 121 -17.00 -2.32 -7.17
C ALA A 121 -15.54 -2.08 -7.61
N TRP A 122 -14.85 -3.13 -8.06
CA TRP A 122 -13.52 -3.00 -8.62
C TRP A 122 -13.52 -2.27 -9.95
N ASP A 123 -14.51 -2.52 -10.82
CA ASP A 123 -14.65 -1.82 -12.10
C ASP A 123 -14.79 -0.30 -11.88
N ALA A 124 -15.60 0.11 -10.89
CA ALA A 124 -15.73 1.53 -10.53
C ALA A 124 -14.41 2.14 -9.99
N VAL A 125 -13.66 1.39 -9.21
CA VAL A 125 -12.34 1.83 -8.71
C VAL A 125 -11.33 1.95 -9.85
N GLU A 126 -11.27 0.96 -10.73
CA GLU A 126 -10.36 0.95 -11.89
C GLU A 126 -10.68 2.09 -12.87
N GLU A 127 -11.97 2.37 -13.10
CA GLU A 127 -12.39 3.52 -13.87
C GLU A 127 -11.98 4.85 -13.22
N ALA A 128 -12.13 4.97 -11.89
CA ALA A 128 -11.70 6.16 -11.16
C ALA A 128 -10.18 6.38 -11.27
N PHE A 129 -9.38 5.32 -11.15
CA PHE A 129 -7.93 5.38 -11.38
C PHE A 129 -7.57 5.75 -12.81
N ALA A 130 -8.31 5.22 -13.79
CA ALA A 130 -8.06 5.50 -15.20
C ALA A 130 -8.34 6.96 -15.61
N ARG A 131 -9.33 7.59 -14.98
CA ARG A 131 -9.70 8.99 -15.22
C ARG A 131 -8.65 9.98 -14.73
N ASP A 132 -7.93 9.65 -13.66
CA ASP A 132 -6.88 10.50 -13.12
C ASP A 132 -5.52 10.02 -13.61
N SER A 133 -4.87 10.85 -14.42
CA SER A 133 -3.57 10.52 -15.02
C SER A 133 -2.47 10.33 -13.99
N TRP A 134 -2.54 10.98 -12.83
CA TRP A 134 -1.58 10.83 -11.74
C TRP A 134 -1.64 9.42 -11.12
N TYR A 135 -2.85 8.98 -10.71
CA TYR A 135 -3.03 7.63 -10.16
C TYR A 135 -2.69 6.55 -11.20
N ALA A 136 -3.18 6.72 -12.43
CA ALA A 136 -2.87 5.76 -13.50
C ALA A 136 -1.36 5.64 -13.75
N ALA A 137 -0.65 6.77 -13.88
CA ALA A 137 0.80 6.77 -14.11
C ALA A 137 1.57 6.17 -12.92
N SER A 138 1.20 6.53 -11.68
CA SER A 138 1.83 6.03 -10.47
C SER A 138 1.67 4.51 -10.34
N LEU A 139 0.44 4.00 -10.47
CA LEU A 139 0.16 2.56 -10.36
C LEU A 139 0.82 1.76 -11.49
N LEU A 140 0.74 2.24 -12.74
CA LEU A 140 1.43 1.62 -13.87
C LEU A 140 2.95 1.65 -13.71
N GLY A 141 3.50 2.71 -13.10
CA GLY A 141 4.90 2.83 -12.71
C GLY A 141 5.31 1.94 -11.54
N GLY A 142 4.36 1.31 -10.85
CA GLY A 142 4.60 0.40 -9.74
C GLY A 142 4.65 1.08 -8.36
N THR A 143 4.21 2.33 -8.28
CA THR A 143 4.10 3.08 -7.03
C THR A 143 2.65 3.19 -6.62
N VAL A 144 2.35 2.99 -5.34
CA VAL A 144 1.01 3.17 -4.77
C VAL A 144 1.02 4.49 -3.99
N PRO A 145 0.27 5.51 -4.45
CA PRO A 145 0.17 6.80 -3.74
C PRO A 145 -0.47 6.66 -2.36
N ASP A 146 -0.01 7.43 -1.39
CA ASP A 146 -0.51 7.38 0.01
C ASP A 146 -1.97 7.85 0.13
N ASP A 147 -2.45 8.67 -0.80
CA ASP A 147 -3.81 9.18 -0.87
C ASP A 147 -4.78 8.27 -1.66
N LEU A 148 -4.34 7.05 -1.99
CA LEU A 148 -5.15 6.08 -2.75
C LEU A 148 -6.52 5.81 -2.08
N GLU A 149 -6.60 5.87 -0.74
CA GLU A 149 -7.85 5.67 0.02
C GLU A 149 -8.94 6.68 -0.40
N ASP A 150 -8.57 7.88 -0.82
CA ASP A 150 -9.50 8.91 -1.28
C ASP A 150 -10.21 8.51 -2.58
N VAL A 151 -9.53 7.78 -3.46
CA VAL A 151 -10.15 7.24 -4.69
C VAL A 151 -11.20 6.19 -4.33
N PHE A 152 -10.93 5.30 -3.38
CA PHE A 152 -11.94 4.35 -2.89
C PHE A 152 -13.12 5.08 -2.26
N ALA A 153 -12.87 6.11 -1.45
CA ALA A 153 -13.91 6.92 -0.83
C ALA A 153 -14.78 7.63 -1.87
N SER A 154 -14.23 8.09 -2.98
CA SER A 154 -14.96 8.77 -4.06
C SER A 154 -16.00 7.86 -4.73
N VAL A 155 -15.81 6.54 -4.70
CA VAL A 155 -16.76 5.54 -5.21
C VAL A 155 -17.54 4.85 -4.07
N GLY A 156 -17.53 5.41 -2.86
CA GLY A 156 -18.28 4.93 -1.71
C GLY A 156 -17.73 3.66 -1.06
N LEU A 157 -16.45 3.37 -1.25
CA LEU A 157 -15.76 2.22 -0.70
C LEU A 157 -14.73 2.64 0.36
N SER A 158 -14.38 1.71 1.25
CA SER A 158 -13.27 1.90 2.18
C SER A 158 -12.22 0.80 1.97
N LEU A 159 -11.01 1.20 1.63
CA LEU A 159 -9.91 0.25 1.39
C LEU A 159 -9.57 -0.52 2.66
N PHE A 160 -9.38 0.18 3.78
CA PHE A 160 -9.16 -0.44 5.08
C PHE A 160 -10.49 -0.69 5.82
N PRO A 161 -10.54 -1.68 6.73
CA PRO A 161 -11.72 -1.89 7.55
C PRO A 161 -11.97 -0.68 8.45
N THR A 162 -13.23 -0.29 8.58
CA THR A 162 -13.65 0.83 9.43
C THR A 162 -13.84 0.41 10.89
N GLY A 163 -13.87 -0.90 11.16
CA GLY A 163 -14.00 -1.45 12.49
C GLY A 163 -13.84 -2.96 12.56
N ALA A 164 -13.87 -3.48 13.79
CA ALA A 164 -13.63 -4.90 14.10
C ALA A 164 -14.53 -5.88 13.36
N ARG A 165 -15.80 -5.50 13.09
CA ARG A 165 -16.76 -6.37 12.40
C ARG A 165 -16.41 -6.65 10.96
N GLU A 166 -15.69 -5.74 10.32
CA GLU A 166 -15.23 -5.90 8.93
C GLU A 166 -13.97 -6.74 8.82
N MET A 167 -13.29 -6.97 9.95
CA MET A 167 -12.05 -7.73 10.03
C MET A 167 -12.20 -8.93 10.97
N PRO A 168 -12.97 -9.95 10.57
CA PRO A 168 -13.14 -11.15 11.37
C PRO A 168 -11.81 -11.88 11.55
N MET A 169 -11.54 -12.35 12.75
CA MET A 169 -10.29 -13.01 13.09
C MET A 169 -10.56 -14.35 13.76
N ASN A 170 -9.74 -15.35 13.45
CA ASN A 170 -9.81 -16.68 14.06
C ASN A 170 -8.40 -17.21 14.34
N CYS A 171 -8.24 -17.90 15.46
CA CYS A 171 -7.01 -18.58 15.83
C CYS A 171 -7.33 -19.92 16.50
N SER A 172 -6.64 -20.98 16.12
CA SER A 172 -6.80 -22.31 16.74
C SER A 172 -6.20 -22.42 18.15
N CYS A 173 -5.67 -21.33 18.70
CA CYS A 173 -5.15 -21.32 20.06
C CYS A 173 -6.28 -21.37 21.11
N PRO A 174 -5.97 -21.78 22.34
CA PRO A 174 -6.98 -21.86 23.40
C PRO A 174 -7.43 -20.51 23.98
N ASP A 175 -6.83 -19.40 23.55
CA ASP A 175 -7.24 -18.06 23.98
C ASP A 175 -8.53 -17.66 23.24
N TRP A 176 -9.62 -17.49 23.97
CA TRP A 176 -10.93 -17.13 23.42
C TRP A 176 -11.03 -15.66 22.95
N SER A 177 -10.09 -14.85 23.37
CA SER A 177 -10.14 -13.42 23.04
C SER A 177 -9.60 -13.13 21.65
N VAL A 178 -10.31 -12.27 20.93
CA VAL A 178 -9.94 -11.80 19.59
C VAL A 178 -9.64 -10.30 19.62
N PRO A 179 -8.46 -9.88 19.13
CA PRO A 179 -7.31 -10.70 18.74
C PRO A 179 -6.54 -11.28 19.95
N CYS A 180 -6.14 -12.54 19.83
CA CYS A 180 -5.18 -13.14 20.73
C CYS A 180 -3.75 -12.65 20.40
N LYS A 181 -2.75 -13.02 21.22
CA LYS A 181 -1.34 -12.66 20.96
C LYS A 181 -0.79 -13.15 19.63
N HIS A 182 -1.28 -14.29 19.12
CA HIS A 182 -0.85 -14.86 17.84
C HIS A 182 -1.41 -14.06 16.67
N LEU A 183 -2.69 -13.73 16.70
CA LEU A 183 -3.31 -12.83 15.71
C LEU A 183 -2.64 -11.45 15.70
N ALA A 184 -2.36 -10.90 16.88
CA ALA A 184 -1.64 -9.64 16.98
C ALA A 184 -0.23 -9.72 16.38
N ALA A 185 0.49 -10.84 16.58
CA ALA A 185 1.80 -11.05 15.98
C ALA A 185 1.73 -11.10 14.44
N VAL A 186 0.73 -11.84 13.91
CA VAL A 186 0.48 -11.91 12.46
C VAL A 186 0.17 -10.53 11.91
N ALA A 187 -0.70 -9.76 12.56
CA ALA A 187 -1.06 -8.43 12.11
C ALA A 187 0.14 -7.47 12.02
N TYR A 188 1.10 -7.56 12.97
CA TYR A 188 2.33 -6.77 12.88
C TYR A 188 3.20 -7.14 11.68
N LEU A 189 3.32 -8.45 11.34
CA LEU A 189 4.05 -8.84 10.12
C LEU A 189 3.29 -8.46 8.85
N VAL A 190 1.96 -8.50 8.85
CA VAL A 190 1.15 -8.00 7.73
C VAL A 190 1.39 -6.51 7.51
N ALA A 191 1.47 -5.71 8.58
CA ALA A 191 1.80 -4.29 8.49
C ALA A 191 3.17 -4.08 7.80
N GLU A 192 4.21 -4.83 8.18
CA GLU A 192 5.51 -4.75 7.51
C GLU A 192 5.47 -5.22 6.05
N ARG A 193 4.60 -6.20 5.72
CA ARG A 193 4.41 -6.60 4.31
C ARG A 193 3.77 -5.50 3.48
N PHE A 194 2.90 -4.68 4.06
CA PHE A 194 2.33 -3.51 3.39
C PHE A 194 3.36 -2.39 3.22
N ASP A 195 4.35 -2.28 4.11
CA ASP A 195 5.50 -1.38 3.92
C ASP A 195 6.38 -1.81 2.73
N ASP A 196 6.54 -3.13 2.54
CA ASP A 196 7.36 -3.69 1.46
C ASP A 196 6.62 -3.65 0.10
N ASP A 197 5.32 -3.93 0.11
CA ASP A 197 4.48 -3.97 -1.08
C ASP A 197 3.04 -3.54 -0.75
N PRO A 198 2.70 -2.26 -0.96
CA PRO A 198 1.34 -1.75 -0.72
C PRO A 198 0.27 -2.41 -1.60
N PHE A 199 0.61 -2.99 -2.76
CA PHE A 199 -0.35 -3.74 -3.58
C PHE A 199 -0.96 -4.95 -2.85
N LEU A 200 -0.33 -5.43 -1.78
CA LEU A 200 -0.86 -6.51 -0.97
C LEU A 200 -2.17 -6.15 -0.25
N VAL A 201 -2.40 -4.85 0.04
CA VAL A 201 -3.69 -4.37 0.57
C VAL A 201 -4.80 -4.58 -0.48
N LEU A 202 -4.53 -4.23 -1.74
CA LEU A 202 -5.45 -4.41 -2.87
C LEU A 202 -5.71 -5.90 -3.13
N ARG A 203 -4.64 -6.72 -3.07
CA ARG A 203 -4.77 -8.18 -3.17
C ARG A 203 -5.67 -8.74 -2.07
N TRP A 204 -5.52 -8.27 -0.85
CA TRP A 204 -6.37 -8.69 0.27
C TRP A 204 -7.83 -8.33 0.02
N ARG A 205 -8.11 -7.16 -0.57
CA ARG A 205 -9.44 -6.75 -1.04
C ARG A 205 -9.91 -7.48 -2.30
N GLY A 206 -9.11 -8.37 -2.87
CA GLY A 206 -9.52 -9.25 -3.95
C GLY A 206 -9.00 -8.90 -5.35
N ARG A 207 -8.11 -7.90 -5.47
CA ARG A 207 -7.55 -7.47 -6.75
C ARG A 207 -6.03 -7.52 -6.71
N ASP A 208 -5.44 -8.49 -7.38
CA ASP A 208 -3.99 -8.54 -7.53
C ASP A 208 -3.47 -7.43 -8.48
N ARG A 209 -2.17 -7.14 -8.35
CA ARG A 209 -1.51 -6.08 -9.12
C ARG A 209 -1.69 -6.23 -10.64
N ALA A 210 -1.54 -7.44 -11.17
CA ALA A 210 -1.60 -7.66 -12.62
C ALA A 210 -3.01 -7.39 -13.15
N THR A 211 -4.03 -7.88 -12.45
CA THR A 211 -5.44 -7.66 -12.80
C THR A 211 -5.83 -6.18 -12.69
N LEU A 212 -5.41 -5.51 -11.61
CA LEU A 212 -5.65 -4.07 -11.44
C LEU A 212 -5.07 -3.25 -12.60
N LEU A 213 -3.80 -3.49 -12.92
CA LEU A 213 -3.12 -2.74 -13.99
C LEU A 213 -3.71 -3.03 -15.37
N ALA A 214 -4.20 -4.24 -15.60
CA ALA A 214 -4.92 -4.59 -16.83
C ALA A 214 -6.27 -3.85 -16.91
N GLY A 215 -7.04 -3.78 -15.83
CA GLY A 215 -8.29 -3.03 -15.75
C GLY A 215 -8.10 -1.54 -16.01
N ILE A 216 -7.12 -0.92 -15.36
CA ILE A 216 -6.79 0.51 -15.58
C ILE A 216 -6.43 0.78 -17.05
N ARG A 217 -5.65 -0.10 -17.69
CA ARG A 217 -5.32 0.04 -19.12
C ARG A 217 -6.57 -0.07 -19.99
N SER A 218 -7.42 -1.08 -19.76
CA SER A 218 -8.66 -1.27 -20.51
C SER A 218 -9.54 -0.02 -20.45
N HIS A 219 -9.79 0.52 -19.26
CA HIS A 219 -10.57 1.76 -19.10
C HIS A 219 -9.94 2.97 -19.77
N ARG A 220 -8.61 3.03 -19.91
CA ARG A 220 -7.92 4.10 -20.62
C ARG A 220 -7.99 3.93 -22.13
N ASP A 221 -7.92 2.71 -22.62
CA ASP A 221 -8.01 2.40 -24.04
C ASP A 221 -9.44 2.58 -24.55
N ASP A 222 -10.46 2.26 -23.72
CA ASP A 222 -11.87 2.47 -24.01
C ASP A 222 -12.28 3.97 -23.95
N ALA A 223 -11.57 4.78 -23.18
CA ALA A 223 -11.67 6.24 -23.25
C ALA A 223 -11.02 6.67 -24.58
N GLU A 224 -11.77 6.56 -25.67
CA GLU A 224 -11.33 7.04 -26.97
C GLU A 224 -10.69 8.43 -26.80
N PRO A 225 -9.39 8.58 -27.08
CA PRO A 225 -8.89 9.93 -27.28
C PRO A 225 -9.73 10.46 -28.45
N THR A 226 -10.41 11.56 -28.25
CA THR A 226 -10.95 12.36 -29.38
C THR A 226 -9.73 12.81 -30.17
N VAL A 227 -9.16 11.87 -30.93
CA VAL A 227 -8.01 12.15 -31.81
C VAL A 227 -8.61 12.91 -32.96
N THR A 228 -8.62 14.24 -32.85
CA THR A 228 -8.87 15.07 -34.02
C THR A 228 -7.79 14.75 -35.02
N PRO A 229 -8.10 14.22 -36.20
CA PRO A 229 -7.08 13.91 -37.20
C PRO A 229 -6.17 15.11 -37.41
N LEU A 230 -4.88 14.89 -37.51
CA LEU A 230 -3.90 15.98 -37.68
C LEU A 230 -4.28 16.85 -38.87
N ALA A 231 -4.86 16.27 -39.93
CA ALA A 231 -5.36 16.99 -41.10
C ALA A 231 -6.39 18.05 -40.74
N ASP A 232 -7.22 17.84 -39.71
CA ASP A 232 -8.30 18.75 -39.30
C ASP A 232 -7.81 19.87 -38.37
N VAL A 233 -6.57 19.80 -37.91
CA VAL A 233 -5.97 20.78 -37.00
C VAL A 233 -4.70 21.42 -37.56
N LEU A 234 -4.26 21.02 -38.76
CA LEU A 234 -3.05 21.54 -39.38
C LEU A 234 -3.02 23.06 -39.46
N ASP A 235 -4.14 23.66 -39.82
CA ASP A 235 -4.26 25.13 -39.99
C ASP A 235 -4.13 25.90 -38.68
N ARG A 236 -4.38 25.27 -37.55
CA ARG A 236 -4.36 25.86 -36.19
C ARG A 236 -3.43 25.15 -35.21
N TYR A 237 -2.62 24.22 -35.71
CA TYR A 237 -1.73 23.39 -34.87
C TYR A 237 -0.75 24.23 -34.04
N PHE A 238 -0.35 25.38 -34.57
CA PHE A 238 0.53 26.35 -33.89
C PHE A 238 -0.23 27.51 -33.24
N ASP A 239 -1.57 27.53 -33.34
CA ASP A 239 -2.38 28.55 -32.67
C ASP A 239 -2.48 28.24 -31.16
N ALA A 240 -2.36 29.28 -30.34
CA ALA A 240 -2.61 29.11 -28.92
C ALA A 240 -4.06 28.73 -28.67
N ALA A 241 -4.33 27.68 -27.87
CA ALA A 241 -5.66 27.20 -27.54
C ALA A 241 -6.53 28.20 -26.73
N GLY A 242 -5.99 29.35 -26.41
CA GLY A 242 -6.62 30.45 -25.70
C GLY A 242 -5.69 31.66 -25.61
N PRO A 243 -6.15 32.75 -25.03
CA PRO A 243 -5.26 33.87 -24.76
C PRO A 243 -4.10 33.36 -23.91
N LEU A 244 -2.87 33.55 -24.43
CA LEU A 244 -1.67 33.26 -23.65
C LEU A 244 -1.82 34.02 -22.32
N PRO A 245 -1.55 33.36 -21.17
CA PRO A 245 -1.51 34.08 -19.93
C PRO A 245 -0.59 35.30 -20.15
N GLU A 246 -1.05 36.49 -19.78
CA GLU A 246 -0.16 37.64 -19.71
C GLU A 246 0.99 37.21 -18.80
N THR A 247 2.03 36.65 -19.40
CA THR A 247 3.30 36.58 -18.72
C THR A 247 3.60 38.06 -18.40
N ALA A 248 3.51 38.42 -17.13
CA ALA A 248 4.04 39.68 -16.69
C ALA A 248 5.41 39.77 -17.37
N SER A 249 5.54 40.63 -18.35
CA SER A 249 6.80 40.88 -19.05
C SER A 249 7.71 41.62 -18.06
N ALA A 250 8.10 40.88 -17.02
CA ALA A 250 9.33 41.20 -16.37
C ALA A 250 10.41 40.82 -17.39
N ALA A 251 10.91 41.82 -18.09
CA ALA A 251 12.14 41.63 -18.83
C ALA A 251 13.09 40.88 -17.88
N PRO A 252 13.65 39.73 -18.30
CA PRO A 252 14.48 38.92 -17.43
C PRO A 252 15.56 39.88 -16.90
N ASP A 253 15.57 40.08 -15.60
CA ASP A 253 16.63 40.81 -14.94
C ASP A 253 17.93 40.07 -15.29
N PRO A 254 18.86 40.69 -16.04
CA PRO A 254 20.09 40.03 -16.44
C PRO A 254 20.92 39.59 -15.24
N GLY A 255 20.63 40.10 -14.02
CA GLY A 255 21.22 39.65 -12.78
C GLY A 255 20.59 38.34 -12.21
N ARG A 256 19.49 37.83 -12.77
CA ARG A 256 18.76 36.67 -12.26
C ARG A 256 18.87 35.39 -13.09
N SER A 257 19.80 35.34 -14.04
CA SER A 257 20.02 34.15 -14.85
C SER A 257 20.30 32.88 -14.02
N GLU A 258 20.79 33.02 -12.80
CA GLU A 258 21.09 31.93 -11.88
C GLU A 258 19.95 31.60 -10.90
N ALA A 259 18.88 32.41 -10.83
CA ALA A 259 17.81 32.25 -9.85
C ALA A 259 17.16 30.85 -9.89
N LEU A 260 17.04 30.26 -11.08
CA LEU A 260 16.54 28.89 -11.21
C LEU A 260 17.44 27.86 -10.49
N LEU A 261 18.77 28.07 -10.56
CA LEU A 261 19.71 27.16 -9.89
C LEU A 261 19.67 27.30 -8.37
N ASP A 262 19.28 28.46 -7.85
CA ASP A 262 19.15 28.70 -6.42
C ASP A 262 17.86 28.06 -5.85
N GLU A 263 16.82 27.96 -6.65
CA GLU A 263 15.54 27.33 -6.27
C GLU A 263 15.57 25.80 -6.40
N MET A 264 16.52 25.23 -7.17
CA MET A 264 16.62 23.78 -7.34
C MET A 264 17.20 23.12 -6.08
N PRO A 265 16.69 21.94 -5.68
CA PRO A 265 17.31 21.16 -4.61
C PRO A 265 18.73 20.71 -5.01
N PRO A 266 19.65 20.48 -4.04
CA PRO A 266 21.00 20.01 -4.34
C PRO A 266 20.99 18.70 -5.12
N LEU A 267 21.59 18.70 -6.29
CA LEU A 267 21.65 17.55 -7.19
C LEU A 267 23.08 17.02 -7.25
N GLY A 268 23.40 16.01 -6.45
CA GLY A 268 24.70 15.36 -6.44
C GLY A 268 24.90 14.47 -7.68
N VAL A 269 25.77 14.90 -8.62
CA VAL A 269 26.15 14.11 -9.79
C VAL A 269 27.50 13.44 -9.56
N PRO A 270 27.67 12.14 -9.83
CA PRO A 270 28.96 11.47 -9.72
C PRO A 270 29.94 12.03 -10.77
N VAL A 271 31.14 12.34 -10.35
CA VAL A 271 32.22 12.74 -11.26
C VAL A 271 32.96 11.50 -11.75
N ALA A 272 33.49 11.55 -12.99
CA ALA A 272 34.12 10.42 -13.66
C ALA A 272 35.39 9.88 -12.99
N ASP A 273 35.90 10.55 -11.97
CA ASP A 273 37.07 10.13 -11.16
C ASP A 273 36.78 9.11 -10.06
N GLY A 274 35.54 8.63 -9.94
CA GLY A 274 35.18 7.44 -9.17
C GLY A 274 34.93 7.65 -7.65
N GLY A 275 34.89 8.89 -7.13
CA GLY A 275 34.74 9.05 -5.67
C GLY A 275 34.01 10.31 -5.18
N SER A 276 34.00 11.36 -5.93
CA SER A 276 33.41 12.64 -5.52
C SER A 276 32.05 12.88 -6.17
N ARG A 277 31.12 13.46 -5.40
CA ARG A 277 29.87 13.99 -5.97
C ARG A 277 29.96 15.51 -5.98
N VAL A 278 29.68 16.11 -7.13
CA VAL A 278 29.60 17.56 -7.29
C VAL A 278 28.14 17.97 -7.40
N ASP A 279 27.79 19.06 -6.75
CA ASP A 279 26.45 19.62 -6.92
C ASP A 279 26.32 20.18 -8.35
N ALA A 280 25.40 19.58 -9.14
CA ALA A 280 25.17 19.98 -10.52
C ALA A 280 24.86 21.48 -10.67
N ARG A 281 24.25 22.11 -9.66
CA ARG A 281 23.96 23.55 -9.64
C ARG A 281 25.26 24.36 -9.75
N GLU A 282 26.27 23.98 -8.96
CA GLU A 282 27.57 24.69 -8.98
C GLU A 282 28.32 24.48 -10.32
N ALA A 283 28.20 23.27 -10.89
CA ALA A 283 28.79 22.96 -12.19
C ALA A 283 28.14 23.75 -13.34
N LEU A 284 26.83 24.02 -13.23
CA LEU A 284 26.05 24.74 -14.24
C LEU A 284 26.11 26.26 -14.10
N ARG A 285 26.44 26.83 -12.93
CA ARG A 285 26.51 28.28 -12.70
C ARG A 285 27.34 29.04 -13.74
N PRO A 286 28.54 28.60 -14.17
CA PRO A 286 29.31 29.32 -15.16
C PRO A 286 28.62 29.39 -16.53
N LEU A 287 27.82 28.39 -16.87
CA LEU A 287 27.05 28.36 -18.12
C LEU A 287 25.89 29.36 -18.06
N TYR A 288 25.14 29.38 -16.97
CA TYR A 288 24.01 30.29 -16.78
C TYR A 288 24.48 31.78 -16.74
N ARG A 289 25.64 32.07 -16.17
CA ARG A 289 26.25 33.42 -16.23
C ARG A 289 26.52 33.86 -17.65
N ARG A 290 26.96 32.97 -18.51
CA ARG A 290 27.20 33.28 -19.92
C ARG A 290 25.90 33.56 -20.71
N PHE A 291 24.80 32.91 -20.36
CA PHE A 291 23.50 33.19 -20.99
C PHE A 291 22.88 34.52 -20.54
N GLY A 292 23.21 35.00 -19.36
CA GLY A 292 22.74 36.29 -18.84
C GLY A 292 23.63 37.49 -19.22
N ALA A 293 24.77 37.27 -19.86
CA ALA A 293 25.62 38.36 -20.32
C ALA A 293 25.01 38.98 -21.59
N PRO A 294 24.82 40.32 -21.66
CA PRO A 294 24.37 40.96 -22.88
C PRO A 294 25.42 40.68 -23.97
N ASN A 295 24.95 40.19 -25.10
CA ASN A 295 25.80 40.05 -26.30
C ASN A 295 26.41 41.44 -26.61
N GLY A 296 27.71 41.57 -26.43
CA GLY A 296 28.45 42.75 -26.81
C GLY A 296 28.65 42.83 -28.33
#